data_471f05a3a45a3be5de27875b226412b9
#
_entry.id   471f05a3a45a3be5de27875b226412b9
#
_cell.length_a   1.000
_cell.length_b   1.000
_cell.length_c   1.000
_cell.angle_alpha   90.00
_cell.angle_beta   90.00
_cell.angle_gamma   90.00
#
_symmetry.space_group_name_H-M   'P 1'
#
loop_
_entity.id
_entity.type
_entity.pdbx_description
1 polymer ?
#
loop_
_entity_poly.entity_id
_entity_poly.type
_entity_poly.pdbx_seq_one_letter_code
_entity_poly.pdbx_strand_id
1 'polypeptide(L)'
;MFSLYFLMLFDPVRRHSPTVERLRPRFLTTGRCRDVERDNLGIVKLHYRNPKFVSATDLTRRDMPPFDRASGQALDDLDVLAQLLAAKRSPRTRHAYAGDLKDFFVFAFGCEEPNPGVTQEFLSLDRFAALSLVLRYKAHLRDERGLAEATRNRRLSAIKSLVRLANQLGQCDFNLSEVSGDKVVRYRDTTGVSKEVYRDLLAVPDRSTLKGKRDYAILRLLWDNALRRGEIESADIKDLDTEGRTLAIFGKGRGQQKETVSLSRPTLDALVDWLQERRELDIRQPLFIALDRCSCGHRLTGSAIHKLVAKIATAAGVSKKMSPHRVRHSGITAALDATNGDVRRVQKLSRHADLNTLMIYDDNRKDLQGEISDLLAGLV
;
A
#
# COMPACT_ATOMS: atom_id res chain seq x y z
N MET A 1 17.09 29.06 -12.84
CA MET A 1 18.28 29.61 -12.13
C MET A 1 17.79 30.11 -10.77
N PHE A 2 17.76 29.25 -9.76
CA PHE A 2 17.60 29.64 -8.35
C PHE A 2 18.58 28.84 -7.54
N SER A 3 19.57 29.57 -7.00
CA SER A 3 20.67 29.04 -6.18
C SER A 3 20.22 29.00 -4.73
N LEU A 4 20.24 27.84 -4.12
CA LEU A 4 20.05 27.67 -2.67
C LEU A 4 21.39 27.86 -1.96
N TYR A 5 21.56 28.95 -1.27
CA TYR A 5 22.63 29.18 -0.31
C TYR A 5 22.15 28.66 1.07
N PHE A 6 22.84 27.66 1.58
CA PHE A 6 22.72 27.26 2.98
C PHE A 6 23.86 27.91 3.75
N LEU A 7 23.56 28.86 4.61
CA LEU A 7 24.53 29.49 5.52
C LEU A 7 24.82 28.54 6.69
N MET A 8 26.03 27.99 6.73
CA MET A 8 26.61 27.43 7.95
C MET A 8 27.28 28.54 8.75
N LEU A 9 26.78 28.82 9.92
CA LEU A 9 27.49 29.59 10.95
C LEU A 9 28.48 28.67 11.67
N PHE A 10 29.76 28.87 11.41
CA PHE A 10 30.86 28.34 12.20
C PHE A 10 31.33 29.42 13.16
N ASP A 11 31.32 29.10 14.45
CA ASP A 11 31.98 29.88 15.49
C ASP A 11 33.37 29.27 15.77
N PRO A 12 34.46 30.04 15.65
CA PRO A 12 35.82 29.53 15.89
C PRO A 12 36.30 29.96 17.25
N VAL A 13 36.40 29.10 18.27
CA VAL A 13 37.42 29.18 19.34
C VAL A 13 37.40 27.91 20.21
N ARG A 14 38.41 27.05 20.08
CA ARG A 14 39.39 26.65 21.08
C ARG A 14 40.19 25.43 20.63
N ARG A 15 41.48 25.69 20.53
CA ARG A 15 42.52 24.66 20.48
C ARG A 15 42.61 23.98 21.85
N HIS A 16 42.69 22.63 21.87
CA HIS A 16 43.64 21.81 22.64
C HIS A 16 43.43 20.33 22.23
N SER A 17 44.48 19.78 21.66
CA SER A 17 44.73 18.35 21.54
C SER A 17 45.13 17.80 22.91
N PRO A 18 44.96 16.54 23.32
CA PRO A 18 45.60 15.41 22.68
C PRO A 18 44.86 14.03 22.73
N THR A 19 45.52 13.07 22.14
CA THR A 19 45.43 11.61 22.27
C THR A 19 44.32 10.92 21.48
N VAL A 20 44.75 10.43 20.33
CA VAL A 20 44.06 9.44 19.48
C VAL A 20 44.19 8.07 20.13
N GLU A 21 43.14 7.58 20.71
CA GLU A 21 43.00 6.17 21.05
C GLU A 21 42.31 5.45 19.88
N ARG A 22 43.06 4.52 19.26
CA ARG A 22 42.62 3.75 18.08
C ARG A 22 41.58 2.70 18.52
N LEU A 23 40.31 2.98 18.29
CA LEU A 23 39.28 1.96 18.28
C LEU A 23 39.28 1.26 16.91
N ARG A 24 39.76 0.01 16.91
CA ARG A 24 39.65 -0.88 15.74
C ARG A 24 38.21 -1.35 15.59
N PRO A 25 37.58 -1.20 14.44
CA PRO A 25 36.30 -1.85 14.17
C PRO A 25 36.54 -3.36 13.91
N ARG A 26 35.91 -4.21 14.70
CA ARG A 26 35.81 -5.65 14.42
C ARG A 26 34.81 -5.84 13.26
N PHE A 27 35.35 -6.04 12.07
CA PHE A 27 34.59 -6.57 10.96
C PHE A 27 34.61 -8.09 11.00
N LEU A 28 33.47 -8.72 11.21
CA LEU A 28 33.25 -10.14 10.92
C LEU A 28 33.00 -10.30 9.44
N THR A 29 33.95 -10.93 8.76
CA THR A 29 33.96 -11.26 7.35
C THR A 29 33.17 -12.54 7.09
N THR A 30 32.12 -12.48 6.23
CA THR A 30 31.82 -13.54 5.26
C THR A 30 31.05 -12.93 4.09
N GLY A 31 31.75 -12.60 3.04
CA GLY A 31 31.23 -12.12 1.77
C GLY A 31 32.39 -11.56 0.96
N ARG A 32 32.82 -12.28 -0.08
CA ARG A 32 33.97 -11.88 -0.91
C ARG A 32 33.68 -10.52 -1.56
N CYS A 33 34.33 -9.46 -1.06
CA CYS A 33 34.56 -8.24 -1.80
C CYS A 33 35.82 -8.45 -2.64
N ARG A 34 35.72 -8.36 -3.97
CA ARG A 34 36.84 -8.13 -4.86
C ARG A 34 36.70 -6.72 -5.41
N ASP A 35 37.88 -6.03 -5.37
CA ASP A 35 38.17 -4.70 -5.92
C ASP A 35 37.73 -3.51 -5.05
N VAL A 36 38.74 -3.01 -4.31
CA VAL A 36 38.71 -1.75 -3.58
C VAL A 36 39.67 -0.80 -4.28
N GLU A 37 39.19 0.19 -4.98
CA GLU A 37 40.01 1.31 -5.45
C GLU A 37 39.98 2.46 -4.44
N ARG A 38 41.16 2.98 -4.09
CA ARG A 38 41.31 4.18 -3.29
C ARG A 38 41.76 5.31 -4.20
N ASP A 39 41.08 6.43 -4.12
CA ASP A 39 41.56 7.66 -4.73
C ASP A 39 42.58 8.38 -3.84
N ASN A 40 43.28 9.37 -4.43
CA ASN A 40 44.33 10.14 -3.76
C ASN A 40 43.86 11.00 -2.58
N LEU A 41 42.58 10.96 -2.23
CA LEU A 41 41.95 11.67 -1.10
C LEU A 41 41.47 10.73 0.00
N GLY A 42 41.74 9.42 -0.11
CA GLY A 42 41.42 8.43 0.93
C GLY A 42 39.93 8.05 0.98
N ILE A 43 39.13 8.38 -0.02
CA ILE A 43 37.70 8.04 -0.09
C ILE A 43 37.58 6.64 -0.68
N VAL A 44 36.96 5.72 0.08
CA VAL A 44 36.69 4.35 -0.36
C VAL A 44 35.39 4.31 -1.16
N LYS A 45 35.49 4.08 -2.49
CA LYS A 45 34.32 3.81 -3.33
C LYS A 45 34.05 2.32 -3.36
N LEU A 46 32.95 1.89 -2.77
CA LEU A 46 32.43 0.53 -2.85
C LEU A 46 31.59 0.38 -4.13
N HIS A 47 32.10 -0.33 -5.11
CA HIS A 47 31.31 -0.71 -6.30
C HIS A 47 30.58 -2.01 -6.00
N TYR A 48 29.27 -1.94 -5.78
CA TYR A 48 28.39 -3.10 -5.75
C TYR A 48 28.02 -3.48 -7.18
N ARG A 49 28.51 -4.61 -7.67
CA ARG A 49 27.93 -5.27 -8.84
C ARG A 49 26.62 -5.92 -8.43
N ASN A 50 25.53 -5.31 -8.84
CA ASN A 50 24.18 -5.82 -8.67
C ASN A 50 24.01 -7.11 -9.51
N PRO A 51 23.56 -8.25 -8.96
CA PRO A 51 23.05 -9.34 -9.77
C PRO A 51 21.80 -8.81 -10.49
N LYS A 52 21.70 -9.09 -11.79
CA LYS A 52 20.64 -8.65 -12.70
C LYS A 52 19.26 -8.86 -12.10
N PHE A 53 18.70 -7.85 -11.45
CA PHE A 53 17.28 -7.75 -11.22
C PHE A 53 16.67 -7.23 -12.52
N VAL A 54 15.97 -8.10 -13.24
CA VAL A 54 15.10 -7.69 -14.33
C VAL A 54 14.01 -6.82 -13.69
N SER A 55 14.03 -5.53 -13.97
CA SER A 55 13.04 -4.58 -13.51
C SER A 55 11.66 -4.97 -14.05
N ALA A 56 10.64 -4.97 -13.21
CA ALA A 56 9.24 -5.21 -13.62
C ALA A 56 8.73 -4.19 -14.67
N THR A 57 9.51 -3.15 -14.96
CA THR A 57 9.28 -2.17 -16.02
C THR A 57 9.81 -2.61 -17.37
N ASP A 58 10.73 -3.57 -17.43
CA ASP A 58 11.28 -4.10 -18.70
C ASP A 58 10.37 -5.15 -19.37
N LEU A 59 9.44 -5.74 -18.62
CA LEU A 59 8.48 -6.72 -19.15
C LEU A 59 7.31 -6.09 -19.93
N THR A 60 7.16 -4.76 -19.92
CA THR A 60 6.00 -4.10 -20.53
C THR A 60 6.23 -3.55 -21.93
N ARG A 61 7.43 -3.64 -22.49
CA ARG A 61 7.73 -3.05 -23.80
C ARG A 61 8.34 -4.00 -24.85
N ARG A 62 8.77 -5.20 -24.47
CA ARG A 62 9.47 -6.11 -25.40
C ARG A 62 8.66 -7.29 -25.93
N ASP A 63 7.49 -7.61 -25.37
CA ASP A 63 6.77 -8.83 -25.70
C ASP A 63 5.39 -8.62 -26.36
N MET A 64 5.07 -7.41 -26.80
CA MET A 64 3.97 -7.25 -27.75
C MET A 64 4.52 -7.36 -29.17
N PRO A 65 4.10 -8.36 -29.96
CA PRO A 65 4.46 -8.39 -31.37
C PRO A 65 3.93 -7.11 -32.04
N PRO A 66 4.68 -6.53 -33.00
CA PRO A 66 4.22 -5.36 -33.73
C PRO A 66 2.88 -5.69 -34.38
N PHE A 67 1.93 -4.75 -34.28
CA PHE A 67 0.63 -4.87 -34.93
C PHE A 67 0.84 -4.94 -36.44
N ASP A 68 0.80 -6.13 -37.03
CA ASP A 68 0.87 -6.31 -38.47
C ASP A 68 -0.52 -6.10 -39.09
N ARG A 69 -0.68 -4.98 -39.76
CA ARG A 69 -1.90 -4.62 -40.49
C ARG A 69 -2.17 -5.49 -41.72
N ALA A 70 -1.21 -6.30 -42.16
CA ALA A 70 -1.28 -7.03 -43.42
C ALA A 70 -1.84 -8.46 -43.30
N SER A 71 -1.85 -9.03 -42.08
CA SER A 71 -2.39 -10.37 -41.87
C SER A 71 -3.62 -10.28 -40.98
N GLY A 72 -4.81 -10.45 -41.54
CA GLY A 72 -6.06 -10.67 -40.80
C GLY A 72 -6.05 -11.92 -39.90
N GLN A 73 -4.92 -12.60 -39.80
CA GLN A 73 -4.70 -13.80 -39.00
C GLN A 73 -4.20 -13.53 -37.57
N ALA A 74 -3.84 -12.29 -37.22
CA ALA A 74 -3.28 -11.95 -35.88
C ALA A 74 -4.35 -11.80 -34.80
N LEU A 75 -5.62 -11.98 -35.05
CA LEU A 75 -6.69 -11.88 -34.04
C LEU A 75 -6.98 -13.20 -33.32
N ASP A 76 -6.61 -14.33 -33.90
CA ASP A 76 -6.88 -15.66 -33.32
C ASP A 76 -5.94 -16.04 -32.15
N ASP A 77 -4.77 -15.39 -32.03
CA ASP A 77 -3.79 -15.62 -30.95
C ASP A 77 -3.87 -14.59 -29.82
N LEU A 78 -4.95 -13.83 -29.73
CA LEU A 78 -5.09 -12.81 -28.71
C LEU A 78 -5.30 -13.45 -27.32
N ASP A 79 -4.24 -13.53 -26.51
CA ASP A 79 -4.38 -13.91 -25.10
C ASP A 79 -5.21 -12.89 -24.32
N VAL A 80 -6.52 -13.14 -24.26
CA VAL A 80 -7.49 -12.29 -23.54
C VAL A 80 -7.13 -12.17 -22.06
N LEU A 81 -6.55 -13.23 -21.47
CA LEU A 81 -6.13 -13.22 -20.08
C LEU A 81 -4.94 -12.25 -19.88
N ALA A 82 -3.92 -12.34 -20.74
CA ALA A 82 -2.77 -11.43 -20.68
C ALA A 82 -3.21 -9.97 -20.88
N GLN A 83 -4.10 -9.71 -21.82
CA GLN A 83 -4.67 -8.36 -22.04
C GLN A 83 -5.47 -7.86 -20.86
N LEU A 84 -6.32 -8.69 -20.24
CA LEU A 84 -7.04 -8.33 -19.03
C LEU A 84 -6.07 -7.92 -17.92
N LEU A 85 -5.01 -8.70 -17.70
CA LEU A 85 -4.02 -8.42 -16.67
C LEU A 85 -3.22 -7.15 -16.99
N ALA A 86 -2.83 -6.93 -18.25
CA ALA A 86 -2.15 -5.71 -18.70
C ALA A 86 -3.01 -4.46 -18.52
N ALA A 87 -4.32 -4.54 -18.75
CA ALA A 87 -5.26 -3.44 -18.55
C ALA A 87 -5.43 -3.01 -17.08
N LYS A 88 -5.04 -3.85 -16.11
CA LYS A 88 -5.12 -3.48 -14.69
C LYS A 88 -3.96 -2.56 -14.31
N ARG A 89 -4.26 -1.31 -13.97
CA ARG A 89 -3.27 -0.29 -13.60
C ARG A 89 -2.43 -0.65 -12.37
N SER A 90 -3.07 -1.27 -11.36
CA SER A 90 -2.39 -1.61 -10.10
C SER A 90 -1.71 -2.97 -10.19
N PRO A 91 -0.39 -3.07 -9.93
CA PRO A 91 0.30 -4.36 -9.86
C PRO A 91 -0.33 -5.33 -8.87
N ARG A 92 -0.82 -4.83 -7.74
CA ARG A 92 -1.52 -5.64 -6.73
C ARG A 92 -2.84 -6.21 -7.25
N THR A 93 -3.62 -5.40 -8.00
CA THR A 93 -4.85 -5.87 -8.64
C THR A 93 -4.55 -6.91 -9.72
N ARG A 94 -3.48 -6.67 -10.48
CA ARG A 94 -2.99 -7.60 -11.51
C ARG A 94 -2.66 -8.97 -10.91
N HIS A 95 -1.84 -8.96 -9.85
CA HIS A 95 -1.47 -10.18 -9.12
C HIS A 95 -2.68 -10.90 -8.50
N ALA A 96 -3.61 -10.15 -7.90
CA ALA A 96 -4.81 -10.73 -7.33
C ALA A 96 -5.71 -11.38 -8.38
N TYR A 97 -5.90 -10.72 -9.54
CA TYR A 97 -6.71 -11.27 -10.64
C TYR A 97 -6.04 -12.49 -11.28
N ALA A 98 -4.71 -12.47 -11.46
CA ALA A 98 -3.97 -13.63 -11.95
C ALA A 98 -4.19 -14.85 -11.03
N GLY A 99 -4.03 -14.68 -9.71
CA GLY A 99 -4.27 -15.75 -8.76
C GLY A 99 -5.73 -16.21 -8.69
N ASP A 100 -6.70 -15.29 -8.84
CA ASP A 100 -8.12 -15.63 -8.82
C ASP A 100 -8.54 -16.41 -10.07
N LEU A 101 -8.05 -16.02 -11.24
CA LEU A 101 -8.30 -16.70 -12.50
C LEU A 101 -7.59 -18.05 -12.57
N LYS A 102 -6.35 -18.13 -12.07
CA LYS A 102 -5.65 -19.41 -11.92
C LYS A 102 -6.49 -20.40 -11.09
N ASP A 103 -6.98 -19.98 -9.92
CA ASP A 103 -7.81 -20.81 -9.04
C ASP A 103 -9.10 -21.28 -9.74
N PHE A 104 -9.72 -20.40 -10.55
CA PHE A 104 -10.91 -20.78 -11.34
C PHE A 104 -10.58 -21.80 -12.42
N PHE A 105 -9.51 -21.62 -13.18
CA PHE A 105 -9.13 -22.55 -14.25
C PHE A 105 -8.65 -23.90 -13.71
N VAL A 106 -7.98 -23.92 -12.55
CA VAL A 106 -7.66 -25.18 -11.84
C VAL A 106 -8.95 -25.93 -11.49
N PHE A 107 -9.95 -25.26 -10.96
CA PHE A 107 -11.24 -25.87 -10.63
C PHE A 107 -11.98 -26.35 -11.87
N ALA A 108 -12.02 -25.56 -12.93
CA ALA A 108 -12.84 -25.80 -14.10
C ALA A 108 -12.27 -26.89 -15.02
N PHE A 109 -10.94 -26.91 -15.19
CA PHE A 109 -10.25 -27.69 -16.22
C PHE A 109 -9.09 -28.54 -15.66
N GLY A 110 -8.82 -28.47 -14.37
CA GLY A 110 -7.72 -29.24 -13.75
C GLY A 110 -6.32 -28.79 -14.16
N CYS A 111 -6.17 -27.63 -14.81
CA CYS A 111 -4.89 -27.15 -15.30
C CYS A 111 -4.07 -26.49 -14.19
N GLU A 112 -2.76 -26.80 -14.09
CA GLU A 112 -1.88 -26.18 -13.08
C GLU A 112 -1.65 -24.69 -13.33
N GLU A 113 -1.51 -24.28 -14.60
CA GLU A 113 -1.34 -22.89 -15.02
C GLU A 113 -2.32 -22.54 -16.13
N PRO A 114 -3.05 -21.42 -16.01
CA PRO A 114 -3.91 -20.95 -17.09
C PRO A 114 -3.07 -20.57 -18.30
N ASN A 115 -3.48 -21.02 -19.47
CA ASN A 115 -2.87 -20.73 -20.75
C ASN A 115 -3.94 -20.23 -21.75
N PRO A 116 -3.56 -19.65 -22.90
CA PRO A 116 -4.52 -19.16 -23.89
C PRO A 116 -5.53 -20.21 -24.32
N GLY A 117 -5.13 -21.47 -24.49
CA GLY A 117 -6.01 -22.56 -24.91
C GLY A 117 -7.14 -22.82 -23.91
N VAL A 118 -6.82 -22.96 -22.62
CA VAL A 118 -7.83 -23.17 -21.57
C VAL A 118 -8.74 -21.95 -21.42
N THR A 119 -8.16 -20.75 -21.61
CA THR A 119 -8.98 -19.51 -21.60
C THR A 119 -9.96 -19.50 -22.77
N GLN A 120 -9.50 -19.87 -23.96
CA GLN A 120 -10.35 -19.96 -25.16
C GLN A 120 -11.40 -21.06 -25.02
N GLU A 121 -11.07 -22.21 -24.45
CA GLU A 121 -12.01 -23.29 -24.17
C GLU A 121 -13.18 -22.79 -23.29
N PHE A 122 -12.89 -22.07 -22.21
CA PHE A 122 -13.91 -21.44 -21.36
C PHE A 122 -14.76 -20.43 -22.13
N LEU A 123 -14.13 -19.57 -22.93
CA LEU A 123 -14.80 -18.49 -23.66
C LEU A 123 -15.65 -19.02 -24.83
N SER A 124 -15.39 -20.23 -25.31
CA SER A 124 -16.16 -20.90 -26.38
C SER A 124 -17.33 -21.72 -25.88
N LEU A 125 -17.53 -21.83 -24.56
CA LEU A 125 -18.69 -22.49 -23.99
C LEU A 125 -20.00 -21.79 -24.39
N ASP A 126 -21.06 -22.56 -24.54
CA ASP A 126 -22.40 -21.96 -24.61
C ASP A 126 -22.76 -21.26 -23.27
N ARG A 127 -23.74 -20.37 -23.34
CA ARG A 127 -24.17 -19.59 -22.18
C ARG A 127 -24.57 -20.46 -20.99
N PHE A 128 -25.26 -21.56 -21.22
CA PHE A 128 -25.75 -22.43 -20.14
C PHE A 128 -24.58 -23.13 -19.44
N ALA A 129 -23.65 -23.70 -20.21
CA ALA A 129 -22.47 -24.38 -19.68
C ALA A 129 -21.57 -23.39 -18.91
N ALA A 130 -21.33 -22.20 -19.46
CA ALA A 130 -20.53 -21.18 -18.81
C ALA A 130 -21.14 -20.70 -17.49
N LEU A 131 -22.44 -20.38 -17.46
CA LEU A 131 -23.15 -19.98 -16.24
C LEU A 131 -23.15 -21.11 -15.20
N SER A 132 -23.44 -22.36 -15.61
CA SER A 132 -23.45 -23.54 -14.74
C SER A 132 -22.08 -23.74 -14.10
N LEU A 133 -21.00 -23.65 -14.89
CA LEU A 133 -19.62 -23.80 -14.40
C LEU A 133 -19.28 -22.74 -13.35
N VAL A 134 -19.59 -21.47 -13.61
CA VAL A 134 -19.29 -20.36 -12.67
C VAL A 134 -20.14 -20.48 -11.40
N LEU A 135 -21.41 -20.92 -11.49
CA LEU A 135 -22.25 -21.16 -10.31
C LEU A 135 -21.71 -22.33 -9.47
N ARG A 136 -21.27 -23.42 -10.11
CA ARG A 136 -20.60 -24.54 -9.43
C ARG A 136 -19.33 -24.09 -8.74
N TYR A 137 -18.50 -23.28 -9.39
CA TYR A 137 -17.32 -22.67 -8.77
C TYR A 137 -17.68 -21.82 -7.56
N LYS A 138 -18.73 -20.97 -7.68
CA LYS A 138 -19.21 -20.18 -6.54
C LYS A 138 -19.63 -21.05 -5.35
N ALA A 139 -20.35 -22.15 -5.60
CA ALA A 139 -20.74 -23.11 -4.59
C ALA A 139 -19.51 -23.79 -3.95
N HIS A 140 -18.56 -24.27 -4.76
CA HIS A 140 -17.28 -24.82 -4.29
C HIS A 140 -16.53 -23.85 -3.35
N LEU A 141 -16.43 -22.57 -3.73
CA LEU A 141 -15.77 -21.57 -2.87
C LEU A 141 -16.46 -21.38 -1.53
N ARG A 142 -17.79 -21.54 -1.48
CA ARG A 142 -18.60 -21.42 -0.26
C ARG A 142 -18.54 -22.68 0.57
N ASP A 143 -18.89 -23.82 -0.02
CA ASP A 143 -19.24 -25.04 0.69
C ASP A 143 -18.01 -25.91 1.00
N GLU A 144 -17.06 -26.02 0.06
CA GLU A 144 -15.85 -26.81 0.24
C GLU A 144 -14.66 -25.99 0.75
N ARG A 145 -14.51 -24.75 0.26
CA ARG A 145 -13.38 -23.89 0.62
C ARG A 145 -13.65 -22.96 1.81
N GLY A 146 -14.92 -22.82 2.23
CA GLY A 146 -15.31 -21.97 3.35
C GLY A 146 -14.86 -20.51 3.25
N LEU A 147 -14.72 -19.96 2.03
CA LEU A 147 -14.17 -18.63 1.85
C LEU A 147 -15.19 -17.54 2.22
N ALA A 148 -14.69 -16.46 2.82
CA ALA A 148 -15.52 -15.29 3.15
C ALA A 148 -16.13 -14.64 1.90
N GLU A 149 -17.34 -14.07 2.04
CA GLU A 149 -18.14 -13.44 0.97
C GLU A 149 -17.35 -12.46 0.13
N ALA A 150 -16.57 -11.59 0.77
CA ALA A 150 -15.76 -10.60 0.09
C ALA A 150 -14.67 -11.23 -0.82
N THR A 151 -14.12 -12.39 -0.41
CA THR A 151 -13.14 -13.14 -1.20
C THR A 151 -13.80 -13.81 -2.39
N ARG A 152 -14.96 -14.47 -2.16
CA ARG A 152 -15.78 -15.06 -3.24
C ARG A 152 -16.17 -14.00 -4.27
N ASN A 153 -16.68 -12.86 -3.83
CA ASN A 153 -17.08 -11.76 -4.71
C ASN A 153 -15.90 -11.19 -5.53
N ARG A 154 -14.69 -11.11 -4.94
CA ARG A 154 -13.50 -10.67 -5.66
C ARG A 154 -13.13 -11.66 -6.77
N ARG A 155 -13.17 -12.97 -6.49
CA ARG A 155 -12.90 -14.02 -7.47
C ARG A 155 -13.92 -13.99 -8.62
N LEU A 156 -15.21 -13.90 -8.30
CA LEU A 156 -16.25 -13.71 -9.32
C LEU A 156 -16.05 -12.45 -10.16
N SER A 157 -15.59 -11.36 -9.55
CA SER A 157 -15.29 -10.12 -10.27
C SER A 157 -14.13 -10.26 -11.26
N ALA A 158 -13.14 -11.11 -10.97
CA ALA A 158 -12.07 -11.42 -11.91
C ALA A 158 -12.60 -12.16 -13.14
N ILE A 159 -13.40 -13.23 -12.94
CA ILE A 159 -14.03 -14.00 -14.02
C ILE A 159 -14.97 -13.11 -14.86
N LYS A 160 -15.83 -12.34 -14.21
CA LYS A 160 -16.71 -11.38 -14.92
C LYS A 160 -15.93 -10.35 -15.73
N SER A 161 -14.76 -9.91 -15.24
CA SER A 161 -13.92 -8.96 -15.97
C SER A 161 -13.27 -9.62 -17.19
N LEU A 162 -12.91 -10.91 -17.11
CA LEU A 162 -12.40 -11.68 -18.24
C LEU A 162 -13.47 -11.81 -19.33
N VAL A 163 -14.66 -12.30 -18.97
CA VAL A 163 -15.77 -12.48 -19.90
C VAL A 163 -16.21 -11.15 -20.53
N ARG A 164 -16.25 -10.06 -19.75
CA ARG A 164 -16.56 -8.74 -20.29
C ARG A 164 -15.56 -8.28 -21.34
N LEU A 165 -14.28 -8.47 -21.09
CA LEU A 165 -13.24 -8.11 -22.05
C LEU A 165 -13.34 -8.99 -23.31
N ALA A 166 -13.50 -10.30 -23.15
CA ALA A 166 -13.67 -11.23 -24.26
C ALA A 166 -14.87 -10.84 -25.14
N ASN A 167 -15.99 -10.46 -24.50
CA ASN A 167 -17.18 -9.98 -25.20
C ASN A 167 -16.91 -8.71 -26.00
N GLN A 168 -16.17 -7.74 -25.43
CA GLN A 168 -15.76 -6.52 -26.13
C GLN A 168 -14.84 -6.79 -27.32
N LEU A 169 -14.08 -7.88 -27.27
CA LEU A 169 -13.16 -8.31 -28.34
C LEU A 169 -13.84 -9.26 -29.36
N GLY A 170 -15.14 -9.60 -29.18
CA GLY A 170 -15.84 -10.55 -30.04
C GLY A 170 -15.40 -12.01 -29.86
N GLN A 171 -14.72 -12.34 -28.74
CA GLN A 171 -14.22 -13.67 -28.44
C GLN A 171 -15.16 -14.51 -27.57
N CYS A 172 -16.35 -13.97 -27.25
CA CYS A 172 -17.31 -14.61 -26.36
C CYS A 172 -18.70 -14.01 -26.59
N ASP A 173 -19.74 -14.85 -26.69
CA ASP A 173 -21.13 -14.43 -26.95
C ASP A 173 -22.01 -14.41 -25.69
N PHE A 174 -21.51 -14.89 -24.54
CA PHE A 174 -22.24 -14.90 -23.29
C PHE A 174 -21.76 -13.82 -22.32
N ASN A 175 -22.60 -13.49 -21.33
CA ASN A 175 -22.20 -12.64 -20.21
C ASN A 175 -22.55 -13.29 -18.87
N LEU A 176 -21.95 -12.79 -17.80
CA LEU A 176 -22.13 -13.30 -16.43
C LEU A 176 -22.85 -12.26 -15.54
N SER A 177 -23.67 -11.37 -16.09
CA SER A 177 -24.39 -10.34 -15.32
C SER A 177 -25.32 -10.96 -14.27
N GLU A 178 -25.93 -12.09 -14.57
CA GLU A 178 -26.89 -12.81 -13.74
C GLU A 178 -26.23 -13.50 -12.53
N VAL A 179 -24.94 -13.78 -12.57
CA VAL A 179 -24.23 -14.35 -11.43
C VAL A 179 -24.03 -13.26 -10.38
N SER A 180 -24.97 -13.14 -9.44
CA SER A 180 -24.85 -12.17 -8.35
C SER A 180 -23.76 -12.56 -7.37
N GLY A 181 -23.12 -11.54 -6.79
CA GLY A 181 -22.25 -11.73 -5.64
C GLY A 181 -23.05 -12.06 -4.37
N ASP A 182 -22.34 -12.51 -3.34
CA ASP A 182 -22.95 -12.72 -2.03
C ASP A 182 -23.11 -11.37 -1.31
N LYS A 183 -24.18 -11.24 -0.52
CA LYS A 183 -24.38 -10.07 0.33
C LYS A 183 -23.28 -10.05 1.39
N VAL A 184 -22.38 -9.08 1.30
CA VAL A 184 -21.34 -8.89 2.31
C VAL A 184 -21.97 -8.14 3.49
N VAL A 185 -22.19 -8.83 4.60
CA VAL A 185 -22.48 -8.15 5.87
C VAL A 185 -21.18 -7.51 6.31
N ARG A 186 -21.13 -6.18 6.29
CA ARG A 186 -19.92 -5.39 6.63
C ARG A 186 -19.64 -5.38 8.15
N TYR A 187 -19.88 -6.49 8.81
CA TYR A 187 -19.50 -6.65 10.21
C TYR A 187 -18.02 -7.11 10.26
N ARG A 188 -17.12 -6.19 10.00
CA ARG A 188 -15.76 -6.31 10.52
C ARG A 188 -15.66 -5.37 11.69
N ASP A 189 -15.26 -5.88 12.85
CA ASP A 189 -14.72 -5.03 13.89
C ASP A 189 -13.49 -4.29 13.32
N THR A 190 -13.77 -3.18 12.65
CA THR A 190 -12.76 -2.25 12.16
C THR A 190 -12.54 -1.14 13.17
N THR A 191 -13.24 -1.20 14.31
CA THR A 191 -13.11 -0.19 15.35
C THR A 191 -11.65 -0.04 15.74
N GLY A 192 -11.23 1.19 15.81
CA GLY A 192 -9.87 1.55 16.19
C GLY A 192 -9.65 1.42 17.70
N VAL A 193 -8.68 2.16 18.16
CA VAL A 193 -8.38 2.36 19.57
C VAL A 193 -8.67 3.81 19.95
N SER A 194 -8.89 4.07 21.24
CA SER A 194 -9.07 5.43 21.73
C SER A 194 -7.78 6.26 21.56
N LYS A 195 -7.90 7.59 21.72
CA LYS A 195 -6.76 8.50 21.67
C LYS A 195 -5.74 8.24 22.77
N GLU A 196 -6.20 7.79 23.94
CA GLU A 196 -5.35 7.44 25.09
C GLU A 196 -4.48 6.23 24.73
N VAL A 197 -5.08 5.14 24.28
CA VAL A 197 -4.38 3.94 23.82
C VAL A 197 -3.43 4.28 22.67
N TYR A 198 -3.82 5.18 21.75
CA TYR A 198 -2.92 5.58 20.68
C TYR A 198 -1.70 6.39 21.15
N ARG A 199 -1.87 7.17 22.22
CA ARG A 199 -0.73 7.86 22.88
C ARG A 199 0.28 6.86 23.41
N ASP A 200 -0.19 5.75 24.00
CA ASP A 200 0.69 4.67 24.45
C ASP A 200 1.43 4.01 23.27
N LEU A 201 0.76 3.80 22.13
CA LEU A 201 1.45 3.31 20.91
C LEU A 201 2.55 4.27 20.45
N LEU A 202 2.32 5.57 20.51
CA LEU A 202 3.32 6.59 20.13
C LEU A 202 4.51 6.66 21.09
N ALA A 203 4.36 6.20 22.32
CA ALA A 203 5.44 6.17 23.31
C ALA A 203 6.38 4.96 23.15
N VAL A 204 5.97 3.91 22.44
CA VAL A 204 6.78 2.69 22.25
C VAL A 204 8.07 2.89 21.44
N PRO A 205 8.08 3.62 20.29
CA PRO A 205 9.29 3.78 19.53
C PRO A 205 10.36 4.58 20.28
N ASP A 206 11.52 3.97 20.51
CA ASP A 206 12.68 4.65 21.09
C ASP A 206 13.28 5.66 20.11
N ARG A 207 12.94 6.92 20.25
CA ARG A 207 13.36 8.02 19.37
C ARG A 207 14.84 8.40 19.49
N SER A 208 15.60 7.77 20.38
CA SER A 208 17.06 7.88 20.39
C SER A 208 17.70 7.05 19.27
N THR A 209 16.96 6.13 18.68
CA THR A 209 17.42 5.22 17.62
C THR A 209 16.88 5.61 16.25
N LEU A 210 17.66 5.39 15.19
CA LEU A 210 17.25 5.56 13.80
C LEU A 210 15.93 4.83 13.51
N LYS A 211 15.81 3.57 13.99
CA LYS A 211 14.60 2.77 13.81
C LYS A 211 13.38 3.39 14.53
N GLY A 212 13.56 3.84 15.76
CA GLY A 212 12.47 4.42 16.53
C GLY A 212 11.99 5.75 15.94
N LYS A 213 12.89 6.61 15.44
CA LYS A 213 12.53 7.84 14.73
C LYS A 213 11.67 7.55 13.49
N ARG A 214 12.09 6.57 12.66
CA ARG A 214 11.31 6.11 11.51
C ARG A 214 9.92 5.62 11.91
N ASP A 215 9.87 4.71 12.87
CA ASP A 215 8.65 4.06 13.31
C ASP A 215 7.67 5.06 13.91
N TYR A 216 8.16 6.05 14.68
CA TYR A 216 7.38 7.16 15.22
C TYR A 216 6.81 8.06 14.11
N ALA A 217 7.62 8.45 13.12
CA ALA A 217 7.15 9.26 11.99
C ALA A 217 6.04 8.55 11.18
N ILE A 218 6.17 7.23 10.98
CA ILE A 218 5.13 6.44 10.32
C ILE A 218 3.82 6.44 11.13
N LEU A 219 3.89 6.26 12.45
CA LEU A 219 2.70 6.32 13.31
C LEU A 219 2.03 7.69 13.24
N ARG A 220 2.80 8.79 13.29
CA ARG A 220 2.25 10.15 13.16
C ARG A 220 1.50 10.33 11.84
N LEU A 221 2.06 9.92 10.71
CA LEU A 221 1.39 10.00 9.41
C LEU A 221 0.10 9.19 9.34
N LEU A 222 0.08 8.00 9.96
CA LEU A 222 -1.11 7.15 9.99
C LEU A 222 -2.26 7.78 10.77
N TRP A 223 -1.96 8.48 11.87
CA TRP A 223 -2.97 9.08 12.74
C TRP A 223 -3.30 10.52 12.34
N ASP A 224 -2.31 11.42 12.35
CA ASP A 224 -2.53 12.84 12.15
C ASP A 224 -3.07 13.18 10.76
N ASN A 225 -2.57 12.48 9.75
CA ASN A 225 -2.94 12.68 8.36
C ASN A 225 -3.84 11.58 7.81
N ALA A 226 -4.19 10.61 8.65
CA ALA A 226 -4.98 9.44 8.27
C ALA A 226 -4.50 8.84 6.94
N LEU A 227 -3.17 8.72 6.72
CA LEU A 227 -2.62 8.17 5.48
C LEU A 227 -2.93 6.69 5.34
N ARG A 228 -3.14 6.25 4.11
CA ARG A 228 -3.21 4.82 3.80
C ARG A 228 -1.80 4.24 3.79
N ARG A 229 -1.67 2.98 4.15
CA ARG A 229 -0.40 2.25 4.12
C ARG A 229 0.34 2.40 2.78
N GLY A 230 -0.38 2.29 1.66
CA GLY A 230 0.22 2.43 0.34
C GLY A 230 0.68 3.85 0.00
N GLU A 231 0.06 4.87 0.58
CA GLU A 231 0.47 6.27 0.43
C GLU A 231 1.82 6.50 1.13
N ILE A 232 2.01 5.93 2.33
CA ILE A 232 3.29 5.98 3.06
C ILE A 232 4.36 5.15 2.32
N GLU A 233 4.01 3.95 1.85
CA GLU A 233 4.92 3.07 1.09
C GLU A 233 5.48 3.73 -0.16
N SER A 234 4.66 4.51 -0.87
CA SER A 234 5.03 5.09 -2.17
C SER A 234 5.67 6.47 -2.10
N ALA A 235 5.73 7.10 -0.93
CA ALA A 235 6.30 8.44 -0.77
C ALA A 235 7.83 8.42 -0.93
N ASP A 236 8.35 9.45 -1.62
CA ASP A 236 9.77 9.74 -1.79
C ASP A 236 10.16 10.98 -0.97
N ILE A 237 11.46 11.20 -0.75
CA ILE A 237 11.93 12.40 -0.03
C ILE A 237 11.51 13.68 -0.74
N LYS A 238 11.58 13.71 -2.08
CA LYS A 238 11.14 14.85 -2.90
C LYS A 238 9.66 15.24 -2.74
N ASP A 239 8.86 14.35 -2.18
CA ASP A 239 7.43 14.59 -1.96
C ASP A 239 7.15 15.40 -0.71
N LEU A 240 8.14 15.53 0.18
CA LEU A 240 8.07 16.31 1.41
C LEU A 240 8.54 17.74 1.15
N ASP A 241 7.65 18.69 1.38
CA ASP A 241 7.95 20.10 1.45
C ASP A 241 7.94 20.53 2.93
N THR A 242 9.13 20.79 3.46
CA THR A 242 9.32 21.16 4.86
C THR A 242 8.92 22.60 5.15
N GLU A 243 9.06 23.52 4.18
CA GLU A 243 8.69 24.92 4.33
C GLU A 243 7.17 25.08 4.26
N GLY A 244 6.54 24.50 3.24
CA GLY A 244 5.09 24.47 3.09
C GLY A 244 4.36 23.52 4.04
N ARG A 245 5.08 22.72 4.80
CA ARG A 245 4.55 21.65 5.67
C ARG A 245 3.55 20.75 4.96
N THR A 246 3.96 20.24 3.81
CA THR A 246 3.11 19.38 2.99
C THR A 246 3.81 18.10 2.55
N LEU A 247 3.00 17.09 2.22
CA LEU A 247 3.47 15.84 1.64
C LEU A 247 2.62 15.51 0.41
N ALA A 248 3.26 15.31 -0.73
CA ALA A 248 2.59 14.86 -1.95
C ALA A 248 2.44 13.33 -1.96
N ILE A 249 1.23 12.83 -2.11
CA ILE A 249 0.91 11.39 -2.03
C ILE A 249 0.11 10.90 -3.24
N PHE A 250 0.26 9.62 -3.59
CA PHE A 250 -0.60 8.99 -4.58
C PHE A 250 -1.94 8.57 -3.97
N GLY A 251 -3.01 9.32 -4.27
CA GLY A 251 -4.36 8.98 -3.85
C GLY A 251 -4.88 7.70 -4.51
N LYS A 252 -5.63 6.87 -3.78
CA LYS A 252 -6.26 5.67 -4.34
C LYS A 252 -7.26 6.05 -5.44
N GLY A 253 -7.08 5.52 -6.64
CA GLY A 253 -8.00 5.72 -7.77
C GLY A 253 -7.70 6.98 -8.62
N ARG A 254 -6.71 7.80 -8.26
CA ARG A 254 -6.35 9.04 -9.01
C ARG A 254 -5.24 8.86 -10.05
N GLY A 255 -4.90 7.63 -10.39
CA GLY A 255 -3.86 7.34 -11.39
C GLY A 255 -2.47 7.76 -10.93
N GLN A 256 -1.78 8.54 -11.76
CA GLN A 256 -0.42 9.04 -11.49
C GLN A 256 -0.38 10.45 -10.85
N GLN A 257 -1.53 11.08 -10.63
CA GLN A 257 -1.58 12.40 -10.02
C GLN A 257 -1.42 12.29 -8.50
N LYS A 258 -0.45 13.02 -7.97
CA LYS A 258 -0.28 13.20 -6.53
C LYS A 258 -1.23 14.28 -6.02
N GLU A 259 -1.74 14.07 -4.83
CA GLU A 259 -2.46 15.09 -4.06
C GLU A 259 -1.59 15.52 -2.88
N THR A 260 -1.67 16.79 -2.52
CA THR A 260 -0.91 17.36 -1.41
C THR A 260 -1.74 17.30 -0.13
N VAL A 261 -1.12 16.83 0.96
CA VAL A 261 -1.69 16.84 2.30
C VAL A 261 -0.88 17.74 3.22
N SER A 262 -1.56 18.57 4.02
CA SER A 262 -0.92 19.41 5.03
C SER A 262 -0.50 18.58 6.23
N LEU A 263 0.71 18.80 6.75
CA LEU A 263 1.26 18.10 7.90
C LEU A 263 1.05 18.89 9.18
N SER A 264 0.70 18.21 10.27
CA SER A 264 0.75 18.78 11.62
C SER A 264 2.21 19.09 11.99
N ARG A 265 2.45 20.08 12.86
CA ARG A 265 3.82 20.38 13.31
C ARG A 265 4.52 19.16 13.89
N PRO A 266 3.89 18.38 14.81
CA PRO A 266 4.53 17.18 15.35
C PRO A 266 4.84 16.10 14.29
N THR A 267 4.05 16.00 13.22
CA THR A 267 4.33 15.08 12.12
C THR A 267 5.52 15.54 11.29
N LEU A 268 5.60 16.84 10.98
CA LEU A 268 6.75 17.40 10.28
C LEU A 268 8.02 17.23 11.08
N ASP A 269 8.01 17.58 12.38
CA ASP A 269 9.18 17.45 13.26
C ASP A 269 9.66 15.99 13.32
N ALA A 270 8.74 15.02 13.36
CA ALA A 270 9.08 13.60 13.33
C ALA A 270 9.72 13.16 12.01
N LEU A 271 9.27 13.71 10.88
CA LEU A 271 9.84 13.43 9.55
C LEU A 271 11.23 14.05 9.40
N VAL A 272 11.41 15.28 9.88
CA VAL A 272 12.70 15.97 9.86
C VAL A 272 13.71 15.23 10.75
N ASP A 273 13.31 14.84 11.97
CA ASP A 273 14.14 14.06 12.91
C ASP A 273 14.59 12.72 12.28
N TRP A 274 13.68 12.03 11.59
CA TRP A 274 14.00 10.82 10.84
C TRP A 274 15.00 11.05 9.72
N LEU A 275 14.78 12.08 8.88
CA LEU A 275 15.64 12.36 7.72
C LEU A 275 17.02 12.85 8.12
N GLN A 276 17.12 13.68 9.16
CA GLN A 276 18.40 14.14 9.70
C GLN A 276 19.27 12.96 10.21
N GLU A 277 18.67 12.03 10.93
CA GLU A 277 19.39 10.85 11.43
C GLU A 277 19.78 9.89 10.32
N ARG A 278 18.92 9.78 9.28
CA ARG A 278 19.19 8.94 8.10
C ARG A 278 20.33 9.48 7.25
N ARG A 279 20.60 10.80 7.29
CA ARG A 279 21.65 11.49 6.53
C ARG A 279 21.59 11.26 5.02
N GLU A 280 20.38 11.04 4.47
CA GLU A 280 20.16 10.84 3.04
C GLU A 280 19.98 12.18 2.33
N LEU A 281 20.75 12.42 1.28
CA LEU A 281 20.72 13.65 0.50
C LEU A 281 20.03 13.50 -0.88
N ASP A 282 19.86 12.26 -1.39
CA ASP A 282 19.19 12.07 -2.68
C ASP A 282 17.68 12.12 -2.51
N ILE A 283 17.09 13.22 -2.98
CA ILE A 283 15.65 13.46 -2.91
C ILE A 283 14.79 12.42 -3.66
N ARG A 284 15.40 11.63 -4.56
CA ARG A 284 14.71 10.56 -5.30
C ARG A 284 14.55 9.29 -4.49
N GLN A 285 15.25 9.18 -3.38
CA GLN A 285 15.14 8.02 -2.50
C GLN A 285 13.78 7.92 -1.81
N PRO A 286 13.34 6.71 -1.45
CA PRO A 286 12.10 6.51 -0.69
C PRO A 286 12.13 7.32 0.61
N LEU A 287 11.00 7.90 1.00
CA LEU A 287 10.87 8.58 2.29
C LEU A 287 11.16 7.63 3.46
N PHE A 288 10.69 6.40 3.37
CA PHE A 288 10.96 5.37 4.38
C PHE A 288 11.66 4.16 3.79
N ILE A 289 12.73 3.73 4.46
CA ILE A 289 13.55 2.58 4.08
C ILE A 289 13.49 1.46 5.12
N ALA A 290 13.79 0.25 4.66
CA ALA A 290 14.06 -0.89 5.52
C ALA A 290 15.42 -0.72 6.21
N LEU A 291 15.51 -1.19 7.46
CA LEU A 291 16.72 -1.13 8.29
C LEU A 291 17.19 -2.54 8.72
N ASP A 292 16.58 -3.60 8.18
CA ASP A 292 17.01 -4.97 8.39
C ASP A 292 18.20 -5.32 7.50
N ARG A 293 18.95 -6.37 7.89
CA ARG A 293 20.19 -6.77 7.20
C ARG A 293 20.00 -7.12 5.72
N CYS A 294 18.82 -7.67 5.35
CA CYS A 294 18.59 -8.18 4.00
C CYS A 294 18.09 -7.07 3.05
N SER A 295 17.35 -6.12 3.58
CA SER A 295 16.64 -5.10 2.78
C SER A 295 17.08 -3.67 3.11
N CYS A 296 18.21 -3.50 3.83
CA CYS A 296 18.68 -2.19 4.27
C CYS A 296 18.81 -1.22 3.09
N GLY A 297 18.26 -0.01 3.24
CA GLY A 297 18.28 1.03 2.20
C GLY A 297 17.17 0.90 1.14
N HIS A 298 16.55 -0.28 0.99
CA HIS A 298 15.42 -0.43 0.07
C HIS A 298 14.14 0.19 0.64
N ARG A 299 13.21 0.54 -0.25
CA ARG A 299 11.89 1.06 0.11
C ARG A 299 11.19 0.17 1.13
N LEU A 300 10.69 0.75 2.21
CA LEU A 300 9.93 0.03 3.22
C LEU A 300 8.60 -0.45 2.64
N THR A 301 8.39 -1.77 2.62
CA THR A 301 7.18 -2.36 2.02
C THR A 301 5.94 -2.17 2.90
N GLY A 302 4.76 -2.16 2.27
CA GLY A 302 3.50 -2.12 3.02
C GLY A 302 3.33 -3.30 3.99
N SER A 303 3.91 -4.46 3.69
CA SER A 303 3.92 -5.60 4.61
C SER A 303 4.78 -5.33 5.84
N ALA A 304 5.93 -4.67 5.68
CA ALA A 304 6.78 -4.25 6.78
C ALA A 304 6.09 -3.19 7.65
N ILE A 305 5.41 -2.20 7.06
CA ILE A 305 4.60 -1.22 7.79
C ILE A 305 3.47 -1.91 8.58
N HIS A 306 2.83 -2.94 8.02
CA HIS A 306 1.81 -3.70 8.72
C HIS A 306 2.37 -4.43 9.95
N LYS A 307 3.50 -5.13 9.78
CA LYS A 307 4.20 -5.83 10.87
C LYS A 307 4.70 -4.88 11.96
N LEU A 308 5.19 -3.69 11.55
CA LEU A 308 5.64 -2.64 12.45
C LEU A 308 4.49 -2.20 13.39
N VAL A 309 3.34 -1.83 12.83
CA VAL A 309 2.18 -1.39 13.63
C VAL A 309 1.70 -2.49 14.57
N ALA A 310 1.63 -3.74 14.10
CA ALA A 310 1.24 -4.88 14.93
C ALA A 310 2.22 -5.10 16.10
N LYS A 311 3.55 -5.03 15.83
CA LYS A 311 4.58 -5.19 16.85
C LYS A 311 4.53 -4.09 17.92
N ILE A 312 4.36 -2.84 17.49
CA ILE A 312 4.23 -1.70 18.41
C ILE A 312 2.99 -1.86 19.29
N ALA A 313 1.86 -2.25 18.71
CA ALA A 313 0.64 -2.46 19.47
C ALA A 313 0.79 -3.56 20.53
N THR A 314 1.44 -4.67 20.18
CA THR A 314 1.76 -5.73 21.16
C THR A 314 2.67 -5.21 22.28
N ALA A 315 3.70 -4.43 21.94
CA ALA A 315 4.60 -3.84 22.93
C ALA A 315 3.93 -2.81 23.86
N ALA A 316 2.90 -2.11 23.35
CA ALA A 316 2.05 -1.21 24.14
C ALA A 316 0.98 -1.95 24.97
N GLY A 317 0.95 -3.28 24.98
CA GLY A 317 -0.04 -4.07 25.73
C GLY A 317 -1.45 -4.03 25.14
N VAL A 318 -1.61 -3.61 23.87
CA VAL A 318 -2.92 -3.55 23.21
C VAL A 318 -3.36 -4.94 22.79
N SER A 319 -4.43 -5.45 23.42
CA SER A 319 -5.00 -6.77 23.13
C SER A 319 -5.63 -6.86 21.74
N LYS A 320 -6.12 -5.74 21.23
CA LYS A 320 -6.76 -5.65 19.91
C LYS A 320 -5.73 -5.75 18.79
N LYS A 321 -5.97 -6.60 17.80
CA LYS A 321 -5.09 -6.75 16.63
C LYS A 321 -5.02 -5.46 15.81
N MET A 322 -3.94 -4.71 15.93
CA MET A 322 -3.75 -3.44 15.25
C MET A 322 -3.16 -3.60 13.85
N SER A 323 -3.49 -2.66 12.98
CA SER A 323 -2.99 -2.56 11.61
C SER A 323 -2.97 -1.10 11.16
N PRO A 324 -2.23 -0.72 10.11
CA PRO A 324 -2.26 0.64 9.57
C PRO A 324 -3.67 1.13 9.22
N HIS A 325 -4.54 0.23 8.76
CA HIS A 325 -5.93 0.58 8.45
C HIS A 325 -6.72 0.89 9.73
N ARG A 326 -6.52 0.12 10.80
CA ARG A 326 -7.17 0.38 12.10
C ARG A 326 -6.66 1.67 12.76
N VAL A 327 -5.35 1.98 12.63
CA VAL A 327 -4.82 3.28 13.09
C VAL A 327 -5.49 4.43 12.35
N ARG A 328 -5.56 4.35 11.02
CA ARG A 328 -6.29 5.34 10.21
C ARG A 328 -7.76 5.44 10.64
N HIS A 329 -8.41 4.30 10.89
CA HIS A 329 -9.79 4.26 11.39
C HIS A 329 -9.89 5.03 12.73
N SER A 330 -9.01 4.73 13.68
CA SER A 330 -8.96 5.42 14.98
C SER A 330 -8.83 6.94 14.82
N GLY A 331 -7.90 7.39 13.94
CA GLY A 331 -7.69 8.82 13.68
C GLY A 331 -8.91 9.51 13.06
N ILE A 332 -9.58 8.84 12.11
CA ILE A 332 -10.79 9.37 11.47
C ILE A 332 -11.93 9.47 12.48
N THR A 333 -12.14 8.44 13.31
CA THR A 333 -13.19 8.47 14.34
C THR A 333 -12.90 9.53 15.38
N ALA A 334 -11.64 9.64 15.85
CA ALA A 334 -11.25 10.70 16.78
C ALA A 334 -11.46 12.12 16.18
N ALA A 335 -11.26 12.27 14.86
CA ALA A 335 -11.54 13.53 14.18
C ALA A 335 -13.06 13.82 14.09
N LEU A 336 -13.90 12.82 13.85
CA LEU A 336 -15.36 12.98 13.92
C LEU A 336 -15.80 13.39 15.31
N ASP A 337 -15.30 12.73 16.36
CA ASP A 337 -15.60 13.09 17.75
C ASP A 337 -15.16 14.51 18.09
N ALA A 338 -13.94 14.90 17.69
CA ALA A 338 -13.39 16.23 17.96
C ALA A 338 -14.08 17.36 17.17
N THR A 339 -14.76 17.04 16.08
CA THR A 339 -15.49 18.02 15.25
C THR A 339 -17.00 17.93 15.41
N ASN A 340 -17.48 17.23 16.45
CA ASN A 340 -18.91 17.01 16.70
C ASN A 340 -19.66 16.46 15.45
N GLY A 341 -19.03 15.53 14.73
CA GLY A 341 -19.62 14.89 13.55
C GLY A 341 -19.52 15.70 12.25
N ASP A 342 -18.64 16.70 12.15
CA ASP A 342 -18.46 17.43 10.88
C ASP A 342 -17.83 16.52 9.80
N VAL A 343 -18.69 15.76 9.13
CA VAL A 343 -18.34 14.79 8.10
C VAL A 343 -17.58 15.44 6.94
N ARG A 344 -17.89 16.71 6.59
CA ARG A 344 -17.24 17.40 5.46
C ARG A 344 -15.79 17.73 5.75
N ARG A 345 -15.47 18.19 6.96
CA ARG A 345 -14.08 18.43 7.39
C ARG A 345 -13.32 17.12 7.46
N VAL A 346 -13.92 16.10 8.06
CA VAL A 346 -13.26 14.78 8.19
C VAL A 346 -13.14 14.07 6.85
N GLN A 347 -14.03 14.32 5.89
CA GLN A 347 -13.85 13.83 4.51
C GLN A 347 -12.58 14.38 3.86
N LYS A 348 -12.26 15.66 4.07
CA LYS A 348 -10.99 16.24 3.57
C LYS A 348 -9.76 15.58 4.18
N LEU A 349 -9.77 15.31 5.49
CA LEU A 349 -8.70 14.57 6.16
C LEU A 349 -8.60 13.13 5.64
N SER A 350 -9.71 12.43 5.56
CA SER A 350 -9.75 11.02 5.19
C SER A 350 -9.61 10.78 3.69
N ARG A 351 -9.92 11.76 2.85
CA ARG A 351 -9.89 11.68 1.39
C ARG A 351 -10.72 10.51 0.84
N HIS A 352 -11.90 10.28 1.44
CA HIS A 352 -12.87 9.34 0.90
C HIS A 352 -13.64 9.98 -0.25
N ALA A 353 -13.67 9.30 -1.39
CA ALA A 353 -14.43 9.76 -2.56
C ALA A 353 -15.95 9.74 -2.31
N ASP A 354 -16.41 8.74 -1.54
CA ASP A 354 -17.80 8.53 -1.18
C ASP A 354 -18.01 8.78 0.31
N LEU A 355 -18.94 9.65 0.65
CA LEU A 355 -19.35 9.97 2.03
C LEU A 355 -19.90 8.74 2.76
N ASN A 356 -20.61 7.84 2.06
CA ASN A 356 -21.09 6.60 2.67
C ASN A 356 -19.96 5.74 3.24
N THR A 357 -18.78 5.81 2.60
CA THR A 357 -17.60 5.14 3.17
C THR A 357 -17.15 5.77 4.47
N LEU A 358 -17.33 7.08 4.64
CA LEU A 358 -16.99 7.78 5.87
C LEU A 358 -18.02 7.50 6.98
N MET A 359 -19.28 7.38 6.64
CA MET A 359 -20.34 7.04 7.62
C MET A 359 -20.13 5.67 8.29
N ILE A 360 -19.40 4.76 7.66
CA ILE A 360 -19.02 3.46 8.29
C ILE A 360 -18.09 3.69 9.50
N TYR A 361 -17.44 4.85 9.60
CA TYR A 361 -16.58 5.22 10.72
C TYR A 361 -17.36 5.83 11.90
N ASP A 362 -18.61 6.16 11.68
CA ASP A 362 -19.55 6.51 12.73
C ASP A 362 -20.04 5.21 13.37
N ASP A 363 -19.23 4.67 14.30
CA ASP A 363 -19.42 3.36 14.93
C ASP A 363 -20.57 3.39 15.97
N ASN A 364 -21.44 4.40 15.94
CA ASN A 364 -22.53 4.60 16.91
C ASN A 364 -22.05 4.44 18.39
N ARG A 365 -20.78 4.84 18.65
CA ARG A 365 -20.17 4.80 19.98
C ARG A 365 -20.76 5.84 20.92
N LYS A 366 -21.34 6.89 20.38
CA LYS A 366 -22.23 7.79 21.08
C LYS A 366 -23.63 7.25 20.83
N ASP A 367 -24.38 7.03 21.86
CA ASP A 367 -25.80 6.67 21.77
C ASP A 367 -26.59 7.85 21.19
N LEU A 368 -26.30 8.24 19.96
CA LEU A 368 -26.92 9.36 19.28
C LEU A 368 -28.43 9.18 19.17
N GLN A 369 -28.89 7.92 19.08
CA GLN A 369 -30.33 7.62 19.09
C GLN A 369 -30.93 7.90 20.45
N GLY A 370 -30.27 7.52 21.55
CA GLY A 370 -30.69 7.84 22.91
C GLY A 370 -30.70 9.37 23.16
N GLU A 371 -29.61 10.05 22.76
CA GLU A 371 -29.54 11.53 22.88
C GLU A 371 -30.70 12.22 22.14
N ILE A 372 -31.06 11.77 20.94
CA ILE A 372 -32.20 12.32 20.18
C ILE A 372 -33.54 11.94 20.85
N SER A 373 -33.65 10.72 21.39
CA SER A 373 -34.86 10.30 22.09
C SER A 373 -35.09 11.15 23.35
N ASP A 374 -34.04 11.43 24.12
CA ASP A 374 -34.10 12.29 25.31
C ASP A 374 -34.46 13.74 24.94
N LEU A 375 -33.86 14.24 23.83
CA LEU A 375 -34.18 15.55 23.30
C LEU A 375 -35.65 15.65 22.89
N LEU A 376 -36.17 14.66 22.18
CA LEU A 376 -37.60 14.63 21.80
C LEU A 376 -38.54 14.53 23.02
N ALA A 377 -38.15 13.72 24.00
CA ALA A 377 -38.92 13.62 25.26
C ALA A 377 -38.97 14.96 26.04
N GLY A 378 -37.94 15.79 25.91
CA GLY A 378 -37.91 17.13 26.52
C GLY A 378 -38.71 18.19 25.77
N LEU A 379 -39.25 17.89 24.56
CA LEU A 379 -40.07 18.81 23.77
C LEU A 379 -41.58 18.70 24.07
N VAL A 380 -42.01 17.65 24.77
CA VAL A 380 -43.39 17.39 25.19
C VAL A 380 -43.51 17.34 26.71
#